data_860b0616bf92199ed6e03c2cf070a75b
#
_entry.id   860b0616bf92199ed6e03c2cf070a75b
#
_cell.length_a   1.000
_cell.length_b   1.000
_cell.length_c   1.000
_cell.angle_alpha   90.00
_cell.angle_beta   90.00
_cell.angle_gamma   90.00
#
_symmetry.space_group_name_H-M   'P 1'
#
loop_
_entity.id
_entity.type
_entity.pdbx_description
1 polymer ?
#
loop_
_entity_poly.entity_id
_entity_poly.type
_entity_poly.pdbx_seq_one_letter_code
_entity_poly.pdbx_strand_id
1 'polypeptide(L)'
;LTAVYICVMVVKLLLAIIKSVETKKTKKGSKMQLYAKSFLGVVRIVIFFLAGIVIIATLFNKNPLTLLAGLGATSAVLMLVFQDTIQGLVAGIRLNSNEMVRIGDWITVPGTPADGIVEDVTLTTVKVRNFDNTTATVTPMALVNGSFQNWRSMAAGSGRRVTRQVYFDFKSIGFVSDEQKQALISKGLFTEDELKGNQINIALYRQYIERYLSSRKDIVPEMGLLVREVEATQSGLPLCFLFFIKNDPAVHYEHTLAEIVEWCYAMANEFKLTIYQQFPNQNA
;
A
#
# COMPACT_ATOMS: atom_id res chain seq x y z
N LEU A 1 45.25 38.07 21.00
CA LEU A 1 44.14 39.05 20.91
C LEU A 1 43.85 39.40 19.45
N THR A 2 44.84 39.66 18.58
CA THR A 2 44.67 40.01 17.16
C THR A 2 43.93 38.91 16.37
N ALA A 3 44.27 37.65 16.58
CA ALA A 3 43.62 36.51 15.89
C ALA A 3 42.13 36.37 16.27
N VAL A 4 41.77 36.60 17.53
CA VAL A 4 40.37 36.60 17.99
C VAL A 4 39.58 37.74 17.35
N TYR A 5 40.21 38.94 17.28
CA TYR A 5 39.59 40.09 16.62
C TYR A 5 39.32 39.83 15.13
N ILE A 6 40.30 39.25 14.41
CA ILE A 6 40.16 38.88 13.01
C ILE A 6 39.01 37.84 12.85
N CYS A 7 38.95 36.82 13.70
CA CYS A 7 37.88 35.83 13.67
C CYS A 7 36.49 36.48 13.83
N VAL A 8 36.32 37.38 14.80
CA VAL A 8 35.07 38.09 15.03
C VAL A 8 34.68 38.95 13.82
N MET A 9 35.66 39.63 13.18
CA MET A 9 35.39 40.42 11.98
C MET A 9 34.97 39.57 10.78
N VAL A 10 35.60 38.42 10.59
CA VAL A 10 35.24 37.44 9.54
C VAL A 10 33.80 36.92 9.78
N VAL A 11 33.45 36.56 11.01
CA VAL A 11 32.11 36.14 11.37
C VAL A 11 31.11 37.23 11.07
N LYS A 12 31.37 38.48 11.48
CA LYS A 12 30.48 39.61 11.15
C LYS A 12 30.29 39.79 9.65
N LEU A 13 31.34 39.66 8.87
CA LEU A 13 31.28 39.74 7.40
C LEU A 13 30.41 38.62 6.82
N LEU A 14 30.62 37.38 7.25
CA LEU A 14 29.79 36.23 6.79
C LEU A 14 28.33 36.40 7.14
N LEU A 15 28.04 36.86 8.35
CA LEU A 15 26.66 37.14 8.77
C LEU A 15 26.01 38.29 7.97
N ALA A 16 26.78 39.33 7.60
CA ALA A 16 26.30 40.42 6.75
C ALA A 16 26.00 39.93 5.33
N ILE A 17 26.82 39.03 4.78
CA ILE A 17 26.54 38.37 3.48
C ILE A 17 25.24 37.55 3.55
N ILE A 18 25.07 36.72 4.59
CA ILE A 18 23.87 35.93 4.79
C ILE A 18 22.63 36.84 4.85
N LYS A 19 22.70 37.93 5.63
CA LYS A 19 21.60 38.90 5.73
C LYS A 19 21.31 39.56 4.39
N SER A 20 22.33 39.90 3.59
CA SER A 20 22.17 40.46 2.24
C SER A 20 21.44 39.47 1.27
N VAL A 21 21.77 38.18 1.35
CA VAL A 21 21.15 37.13 0.56
C VAL A 21 19.69 36.95 0.99
N GLU A 22 19.39 37.00 2.29
CA GLU A 22 18.06 36.90 2.85
C GLU A 22 17.13 38.03 2.35
N THR A 23 17.68 39.27 2.22
CA THR A 23 16.90 40.46 1.80
C THR A 23 16.73 40.56 0.30
N LYS A 24 17.66 40.03 -0.53
CA LYS A 24 17.67 40.23 -1.98
C LYS A 24 16.78 39.28 -2.78
N LYS A 25 16.37 38.12 -2.27
CA LYS A 25 15.86 37.01 -3.12
C LYS A 25 14.40 36.65 -3.01
N THR A 26 13.50 37.42 -2.33
CA THR A 26 12.17 36.81 -2.13
C THR A 26 11.01 37.78 -2.20
N LYS A 27 10.06 37.49 -3.11
CA LYS A 27 8.68 38.01 -3.03
C LYS A 27 8.07 37.51 -1.71
N LYS A 28 7.57 38.47 -0.90
CA LYS A 28 6.95 38.17 0.41
C LYS A 28 5.86 37.07 0.27
N GLY A 29 5.97 35.97 1.06
CA GLY A 29 4.92 34.97 1.21
C GLY A 29 5.12 33.63 0.49
N SER A 30 6.24 33.39 -0.17
CA SER A 30 6.51 32.10 -0.82
C SER A 30 7.01 31.03 0.18
N LYS A 31 6.50 29.75 0.05
CA LYS A 31 7.02 28.59 0.79
C LYS A 31 8.55 28.45 0.68
N MET A 32 9.10 28.83 -0.47
CA MET A 32 10.55 28.87 -0.71
C MET A 32 11.29 29.84 0.23
N GLN A 33 10.66 30.93 0.68
CA GLN A 33 11.23 31.86 1.64
C GLN A 33 11.40 31.26 3.03
N LEU A 34 10.40 30.48 3.46
CA LEU A 34 10.45 29.74 4.73
C LEU A 34 11.62 28.73 4.75
N TYR A 35 11.76 27.95 3.68
CA TYR A 35 12.87 27.00 3.55
C TYR A 35 14.24 27.69 3.50
N ALA A 36 14.36 28.75 2.72
CA ALA A 36 15.62 29.54 2.65
C ALA A 36 15.99 30.15 4.00
N LYS A 37 15.04 30.69 4.76
CA LYS A 37 15.26 31.25 6.09
C LYS A 37 15.71 30.18 7.09
N SER A 38 15.08 29.01 7.08
CA SER A 38 15.46 27.89 7.93
C SER A 38 16.85 27.38 7.59
N PHE A 39 17.17 27.22 6.31
CA PHE A 39 18.50 26.79 5.85
C PHE A 39 19.59 27.81 6.25
N LEU A 40 19.38 29.09 6.03
CA LEU A 40 20.31 30.14 6.44
C LEU A 40 20.47 30.21 7.97
N GLY A 41 19.44 29.85 8.74
CA GLY A 41 19.52 29.69 10.19
C GLY A 41 20.51 28.61 10.59
N VAL A 42 20.48 27.45 9.93
CA VAL A 42 21.43 26.36 10.16
C VAL A 42 22.87 26.79 9.82
N VAL A 43 23.05 27.48 8.68
CA VAL A 43 24.37 28.01 8.27
C VAL A 43 24.93 28.97 9.33
N ARG A 44 24.10 29.83 9.93
CA ARG A 44 24.52 30.71 11.04
C ARG A 44 25.03 29.92 12.25
N ILE A 45 24.33 28.87 12.64
CA ILE A 45 24.75 28.01 13.76
C ILE A 45 26.12 27.39 13.49
N VAL A 46 26.34 26.86 12.29
CA VAL A 46 27.61 26.28 11.88
C VAL A 46 28.76 27.32 11.93
N ILE A 47 28.51 28.53 11.43
CA ILE A 47 29.51 29.63 11.48
C ILE A 47 29.86 29.98 12.93
N PHE A 48 28.86 30.11 13.82
CA PHE A 48 29.14 30.38 15.24
C PHE A 48 29.85 29.24 15.91
N PHE A 49 29.53 27.99 15.61
CA PHE A 49 30.23 26.82 16.15
C PHE A 49 31.70 26.78 15.74
N LEU A 50 31.98 26.96 14.44
CA LEU A 50 33.35 27.00 13.94
C LEU A 50 34.16 28.18 14.52
N ALA A 51 33.55 29.35 14.60
CA ALA A 51 34.15 30.52 15.21
C ALA A 51 34.47 30.29 16.69
N GLY A 52 33.60 29.67 17.44
CA GLY A 52 33.82 29.29 18.84
C GLY A 52 35.02 28.37 18.99
N ILE A 53 35.17 27.37 18.13
CA ILE A 53 36.34 26.47 18.15
C ILE A 53 37.60 27.23 17.87
N VAL A 54 37.64 28.13 16.87
CA VAL A 54 38.81 28.93 16.54
C VAL A 54 39.20 29.85 17.70
N ILE A 55 38.22 30.51 18.34
CA ILE A 55 38.45 31.37 19.49
C ILE A 55 39.03 30.57 20.67
N ILE A 56 38.42 29.43 21.02
CA ILE A 56 38.89 28.55 22.10
C ILE A 56 40.30 28.06 21.80
N ALA A 57 40.54 27.57 20.57
CA ALA A 57 41.87 27.12 20.16
C ALA A 57 42.93 28.22 20.33
N THR A 58 42.59 29.44 19.92
CA THR A 58 43.51 30.61 20.03
C THR A 58 43.78 30.97 21.48
N LEU A 59 42.77 30.96 22.36
CA LEU A 59 42.91 31.26 23.79
C LEU A 59 43.80 30.26 24.52
N PHE A 60 43.70 28.97 24.15
CA PHE A 60 44.52 27.91 24.75
C PHE A 60 45.80 27.59 23.99
N ASN A 61 46.14 28.40 23.00
CA ASN A 61 47.34 28.25 22.14
C ASN A 61 47.44 26.84 21.52
N LYS A 62 46.27 26.30 21.08
CA LYS A 62 46.13 24.98 20.42
C LYS A 62 45.81 25.14 18.96
N ASN A 63 46.07 24.11 18.16
CA ASN A 63 45.70 24.11 16.75
C ASN A 63 44.18 23.88 16.61
N PRO A 64 43.41 24.76 15.93
CA PRO A 64 41.97 24.56 15.72
C PRO A 64 41.62 23.26 14.99
N LEU A 65 42.48 22.82 14.05
CA LEU A 65 42.26 21.56 13.30
C LEU A 65 42.35 20.33 14.21
N THR A 66 43.25 20.34 15.22
CA THR A 66 43.35 19.23 16.19
C THR A 66 42.12 19.16 17.08
N LEU A 67 41.53 20.29 17.48
CA LEU A 67 40.27 20.33 18.23
C LEU A 67 39.11 19.85 17.38
N LEU A 68 39.03 20.29 16.13
CA LEU A 68 38.02 19.84 15.19
C LEU A 68 38.11 18.33 14.92
N ALA A 69 39.33 17.81 14.74
CA ALA A 69 39.54 16.38 14.54
C ALA A 69 39.07 15.55 15.74
N GLY A 70 39.42 15.99 16.96
CA GLY A 70 38.97 15.32 18.19
C GLY A 70 37.47 15.36 18.38
N LEU A 71 36.85 16.53 18.16
CA LEU A 71 35.39 16.67 18.19
C LEU A 71 34.71 15.86 17.10
N GLY A 72 35.29 15.81 15.90
CA GLY A 72 34.79 15.03 14.78
C GLY A 72 34.77 13.53 15.08
N ALA A 73 35.87 12.99 15.64
CA ALA A 73 35.97 11.60 16.05
C ALA A 73 34.91 11.23 17.11
N THR A 74 34.81 12.07 18.16
CA THR A 74 33.77 11.86 19.22
C THR A 74 32.37 11.95 18.68
N SER A 75 32.08 12.92 17.79
CA SER A 75 30.79 13.08 17.16
C SER A 75 30.41 11.89 16.28
N ALA A 76 31.39 11.30 15.56
CA ALA A 76 31.13 10.11 14.74
C ALA A 76 30.72 8.90 15.60
N VAL A 77 31.37 8.70 16.75
CA VAL A 77 30.98 7.64 17.70
C VAL A 77 29.60 7.88 18.28
N LEU A 78 29.32 9.11 18.71
CA LEU A 78 27.99 9.47 19.22
C LEU A 78 26.93 9.30 18.17
N MET A 79 27.17 9.70 16.91
CA MET A 79 26.23 9.52 15.80
C MET A 79 25.93 8.04 15.53
N LEU A 80 26.97 7.17 15.63
CA LEU A 80 26.79 5.73 15.49
C LEU A 80 25.90 5.17 16.61
N VAL A 81 26.07 5.59 17.84
CA VAL A 81 25.27 5.15 18.99
C VAL A 81 23.82 5.59 18.88
N PHE A 82 23.58 6.80 18.38
CA PHE A 82 22.22 7.35 18.26
C PHE A 82 21.58 7.15 16.88
N GLN A 83 22.27 6.51 15.93
CA GLN A 83 21.82 6.36 14.56
C GLN A 83 20.40 5.79 14.46
N ASP A 84 20.13 4.67 15.11
CA ASP A 84 18.83 3.99 15.06
C ASP A 84 17.72 4.82 15.72
N THR A 85 18.06 5.51 16.81
CA THR A 85 17.09 6.39 17.49
C THR A 85 16.69 7.56 16.61
N ILE A 86 17.66 8.20 15.95
CA ILE A 86 17.39 9.31 15.03
C ILE A 86 16.60 8.83 13.82
N GLN A 87 16.96 7.71 13.22
CA GLN A 87 16.24 7.13 12.08
C GLN A 87 14.80 6.75 12.46
N GLY A 88 14.60 6.14 13.64
CA GLY A 88 13.29 5.81 14.16
C GLY A 88 12.41 7.06 14.35
N LEU A 89 12.96 8.10 14.94
CA LEU A 89 12.26 9.38 15.12
C LEU A 89 11.87 10.02 13.78
N VAL A 90 12.80 10.07 12.82
CA VAL A 90 12.53 10.62 11.48
C VAL A 90 11.47 9.79 10.75
N ALA A 91 11.52 8.46 10.88
CA ALA A 91 10.48 7.59 10.32
C ALA A 91 9.11 7.85 10.95
N GLY A 92 9.02 8.00 12.27
CA GLY A 92 7.79 8.35 12.99
C GLY A 92 7.20 9.68 12.51
N ILE A 93 8.03 10.70 12.34
CA ILE A 93 7.62 12.01 11.80
C ILE A 93 7.11 11.85 10.36
N ARG A 94 7.80 11.10 9.50
CA ARG A 94 7.37 10.85 8.11
C ARG A 94 6.04 10.11 8.04
N LEU A 95 5.88 9.05 8.85
CA LEU A 95 4.66 8.26 8.91
C LEU A 95 3.45 9.14 9.23
N ASN A 96 3.60 10.01 10.23
CA ASN A 96 2.53 10.90 10.68
C ASN A 96 2.30 12.07 9.71
N SER A 97 3.35 12.76 9.27
CA SER A 97 3.24 13.92 8.38
C SER A 97 2.69 13.59 7.00
N ASN A 98 2.98 12.39 6.49
CA ASN A 98 2.45 11.91 5.22
C ASN A 98 1.12 11.16 5.37
N GLU A 99 0.59 11.08 6.59
CA GLU A 99 -0.66 10.37 6.89
C GLU A 99 -0.71 8.94 6.34
N MET A 100 0.45 8.26 6.32
CA MET A 100 0.56 6.91 5.76
C MET A 100 -0.31 5.91 6.51
N VAL A 101 -0.43 6.10 7.83
CA VAL A 101 -1.25 5.29 8.73
C VAL A 101 -1.96 6.21 9.72
N ARG A 102 -3.23 5.94 10.00
CA ARG A 102 -4.03 6.62 11.03
C ARG A 102 -4.61 5.61 12.00
N ILE A 103 -4.93 6.05 13.21
CA ILE A 103 -5.69 5.25 14.17
C ILE A 103 -7.04 4.87 13.53
N GLY A 104 -7.41 3.61 13.64
CA GLY A 104 -8.61 3.04 13.01
C GLY A 104 -8.40 2.46 11.61
N ASP A 105 -7.25 2.67 10.98
CA ASP A 105 -6.95 2.01 9.70
C ASP A 105 -6.75 0.50 9.90
N TRP A 106 -7.26 -0.27 8.96
CA TRP A 106 -6.82 -1.64 8.80
C TRP A 106 -5.54 -1.67 7.95
N ILE A 107 -4.48 -2.27 8.51
CA ILE A 107 -3.20 -2.47 7.81
C ILE A 107 -2.76 -3.92 7.87
N THR A 108 -2.11 -4.36 6.80
CA THR A 108 -1.41 -5.66 6.72
C THR A 108 0.06 -5.40 6.42
N VAL A 109 0.96 -5.90 7.29
CA VAL A 109 2.41 -5.70 7.14
C VAL A 109 3.07 -7.04 6.84
N PRO A 110 3.46 -7.30 5.57
CA PRO A 110 4.07 -8.57 5.17
C PRO A 110 5.34 -8.88 5.99
N GLY A 111 5.52 -10.15 6.32
CA GLY A 111 6.68 -10.60 7.10
C GLY A 111 6.62 -10.30 8.59
N THR A 112 5.50 -9.74 9.07
CA THR A 112 5.20 -9.54 10.49
C THR A 112 3.82 -10.13 10.81
N PRO A 113 3.48 -10.35 12.09
CA PRO A 113 2.14 -10.80 12.45
C PRO A 113 1.08 -9.69 12.42
N ALA A 114 1.39 -8.49 11.94
CA ALA A 114 0.48 -7.36 11.95
C ALA A 114 -0.51 -7.44 10.78
N ASP A 115 -1.76 -7.82 11.08
CA ASP A 115 -2.92 -7.78 10.18
C ASP A 115 -4.17 -7.44 10.99
N GLY A 116 -4.53 -6.17 11.01
CA GLY A 116 -5.64 -5.71 11.86
C GLY A 116 -5.77 -4.18 11.91
N ILE A 117 -6.45 -3.72 12.96
CA ILE A 117 -6.78 -2.30 13.14
C ILE A 117 -5.72 -1.60 13.96
N VAL A 118 -5.25 -0.46 13.48
CA VAL A 118 -4.31 0.40 14.19
C VAL A 118 -5.00 1.03 15.39
N GLU A 119 -4.50 0.74 16.60
CA GLU A 119 -5.02 1.29 17.86
C GLU A 119 -4.28 2.54 18.30
N ASP A 120 -2.97 2.57 18.07
CA ASP A 120 -2.12 3.67 18.55
C ASP A 120 -0.95 3.90 17.60
N VAL A 121 -0.61 5.18 17.40
CA VAL A 121 0.53 5.61 16.57
C VAL A 121 1.35 6.61 17.37
N THR A 122 2.54 6.19 17.80
CA THR A 122 3.52 7.04 18.46
C THR A 122 4.72 7.32 17.54
N LEU A 123 5.66 8.12 17.98
CA LEU A 123 6.88 8.38 17.23
C LEU A 123 7.79 7.15 17.09
N THR A 124 7.66 6.18 17.96
CA THR A 124 8.53 5.01 18.01
C THR A 124 7.83 3.69 17.76
N THR A 125 6.50 3.65 17.89
CA THR A 125 5.72 2.41 17.77
C THR A 125 4.36 2.65 17.15
N VAL A 126 3.90 1.68 16.35
CA VAL A 126 2.54 1.54 15.85
C VAL A 126 1.96 0.25 16.43
N LYS A 127 0.86 0.33 17.18
CA LYS A 127 0.16 -0.82 17.72
C LYS A 127 -0.99 -1.21 16.82
N VAL A 128 -1.04 -2.48 16.45
CA VAL A 128 -2.07 -3.06 15.59
C VAL A 128 -2.77 -4.15 16.39
N ARG A 129 -4.08 -4.03 16.57
CA ARG A 129 -4.91 -5.10 17.09
C ARG A 129 -5.35 -5.99 15.94
N ASN A 130 -4.81 -7.18 15.92
CA ASN A 130 -5.13 -8.21 14.93
C ASN A 130 -6.56 -8.73 15.09
N PHE A 131 -7.09 -9.35 14.04
CA PHE A 131 -8.45 -9.92 14.07
C PHE A 131 -8.61 -11.14 15.00
N ASP A 132 -7.51 -11.77 15.40
CA ASP A 132 -7.47 -12.84 16.44
C ASP A 132 -7.39 -12.28 17.87
N ASN A 133 -7.57 -10.96 18.05
CA ASN A 133 -7.43 -10.23 19.32
C ASN A 133 -6.01 -10.16 19.90
N THR A 134 -4.99 -10.57 19.17
CA THR A 134 -3.61 -10.30 19.56
C THR A 134 -3.20 -8.88 19.22
N THR A 135 -2.18 -8.35 19.91
CA THR A 135 -1.61 -7.03 19.56
C THR A 135 -0.21 -7.22 18.97
N ALA A 136 -0.05 -6.77 17.74
CA ALA A 136 1.26 -6.66 17.09
C ALA A 136 1.79 -5.23 17.24
N THR A 137 3.10 -5.11 17.48
CA THR A 137 3.79 -3.81 17.53
C THR A 137 4.79 -3.72 16.39
N VAL A 138 4.65 -2.69 15.56
CA VAL A 138 5.51 -2.45 14.39
C VAL A 138 6.23 -1.11 14.59
N THR A 139 7.50 -1.02 14.22
CA THR A 139 8.22 0.25 14.26
C THR A 139 7.86 1.13 13.06
N PRO A 140 7.77 2.46 13.23
CA PRO A 140 7.58 3.38 12.11
C PRO A 140 8.59 3.19 10.99
N MET A 141 9.83 2.84 11.34
CA MET A 141 10.92 2.54 10.41
C MET A 141 10.56 1.37 9.48
N ALA A 142 9.97 0.29 10.01
CA ALA A 142 9.56 -0.85 9.21
C ALA A 142 8.46 -0.49 8.21
N LEU A 143 7.54 0.40 8.58
CA LEU A 143 6.46 0.88 7.70
C LEU A 143 6.97 1.85 6.62
N VAL A 144 7.93 2.73 6.96
CA VAL A 144 8.44 3.73 6.02
C VAL A 144 9.44 3.13 5.03
N ASN A 145 10.28 2.18 5.46
CA ASN A 145 11.30 1.55 4.63
C ASN A 145 10.81 0.27 3.93
N GLY A 146 9.77 -0.37 4.46
CA GLY A 146 9.14 -1.54 3.89
C GLY A 146 7.91 -1.20 3.06
N SER A 147 7.24 -2.24 2.59
CA SER A 147 5.92 -2.13 1.99
C SER A 147 4.87 -2.69 2.94
N PHE A 148 3.75 -2.00 3.05
CA PHE A 148 2.58 -2.48 3.77
C PHE A 148 1.31 -2.13 2.99
N GLN A 149 0.22 -2.84 3.27
CA GLN A 149 -1.07 -2.57 2.66
C GLN A 149 -1.95 -1.82 3.66
N ASN A 150 -2.47 -0.66 3.25
CA ASN A 150 -3.47 0.09 4.01
C ASN A 150 -4.82 -0.04 3.31
N TRP A 151 -5.80 -0.60 4.01
CA TRP A 151 -7.14 -0.88 3.49
C TRP A 151 -8.11 0.30 3.62
N ARG A 152 -7.64 1.47 4.07
CA ARG A 152 -8.47 2.68 4.23
C ARG A 152 -9.24 3.04 2.95
N SER A 153 -8.56 3.01 1.80
CA SER A 153 -9.19 3.34 0.51
C SER A 153 -10.29 2.35 0.13
N MET A 154 -10.14 1.07 0.50
CA MET A 154 -11.17 0.07 0.33
C MET A 154 -12.36 0.37 1.25
N ALA A 155 -12.11 0.67 2.53
CA ALA A 155 -13.15 0.97 3.51
C ALA A 155 -13.94 2.26 3.18
N ALA A 156 -13.27 3.26 2.59
CA ALA A 156 -13.89 4.48 2.11
C ALA A 156 -14.51 4.35 0.70
N GLY A 157 -14.20 3.29 -0.02
CA GLY A 157 -14.66 3.03 -1.39
C GLY A 157 -16.04 2.38 -1.46
N SER A 158 -16.55 2.24 -2.68
CA SER A 158 -17.88 1.69 -2.94
C SER A 158 -17.93 0.16 -2.87
N GLY A 159 -16.77 -0.53 -2.90
CA GLY A 159 -16.75 -1.98 -2.92
C GLY A 159 -15.38 -2.62 -2.71
N ARG A 160 -15.40 -3.87 -2.26
CA ARG A 160 -14.23 -4.73 -2.07
C ARG A 160 -14.07 -5.66 -3.26
N ARG A 161 -12.87 -5.68 -3.86
CA ARG A 161 -12.55 -6.53 -5.00
C ARG A 161 -12.54 -8.01 -4.62
N VAL A 162 -13.21 -8.80 -5.44
CA VAL A 162 -13.14 -10.26 -5.43
C VAL A 162 -12.40 -10.73 -6.67
N THR A 163 -11.52 -11.69 -6.49
CA THR A 163 -10.88 -12.45 -7.57
C THR A 163 -10.91 -13.92 -7.16
N ARG A 164 -11.67 -14.75 -7.91
CA ARG A 164 -11.78 -16.19 -7.70
C ARG A 164 -11.56 -16.91 -9.01
N GLN A 165 -10.98 -18.09 -8.96
CA GLN A 165 -10.77 -18.95 -10.13
C GLN A 165 -11.47 -20.29 -9.91
N VAL A 166 -12.18 -20.73 -10.92
CA VAL A 166 -12.78 -22.07 -11.00
C VAL A 166 -12.14 -22.78 -12.17
N TYR A 167 -11.66 -24.00 -11.95
CA TYR A 167 -10.95 -24.78 -12.94
C TYR A 167 -11.94 -25.78 -13.58
N PHE A 168 -12.05 -25.75 -14.91
CA PHE A 168 -12.89 -26.66 -15.67
C PHE A 168 -12.08 -27.73 -16.39
N ASP A 169 -12.59 -28.97 -16.40
CA ASP A 169 -12.00 -30.06 -17.18
C ASP A 169 -12.13 -29.74 -18.67
N PHE A 170 -11.06 -29.80 -19.42
CA PHE A 170 -11.03 -29.60 -20.87
C PHE A 170 -12.00 -30.53 -21.60
N LYS A 171 -12.20 -31.77 -21.12
CA LYS A 171 -13.12 -32.73 -21.75
C LYS A 171 -14.58 -32.30 -21.70
N SER A 172 -14.93 -31.44 -20.75
CA SER A 172 -16.29 -30.92 -20.61
C SER A 172 -16.57 -29.71 -21.50
N ILE A 173 -15.53 -29.11 -22.10
CA ILE A 173 -15.68 -27.94 -22.96
C ILE A 173 -15.98 -28.40 -24.39
N GLY A 174 -17.10 -27.93 -24.95
CA GLY A 174 -17.51 -28.34 -26.28
C GLY A 174 -18.65 -27.49 -26.83
N PHE A 175 -19.05 -27.85 -28.05
CA PHE A 175 -20.21 -27.24 -28.68
C PHE A 175 -21.53 -27.69 -28.01
N VAL A 176 -22.44 -26.77 -27.90
CA VAL A 176 -23.77 -26.98 -27.31
C VAL A 176 -24.68 -27.67 -28.31
N SER A 177 -25.27 -28.82 -27.95
CA SER A 177 -26.23 -29.53 -28.78
C SER A 177 -27.58 -28.81 -28.80
N ASP A 178 -28.44 -29.12 -29.80
CA ASP A 178 -29.75 -28.49 -29.91
C ASP A 178 -30.65 -28.88 -28.72
N GLU A 179 -30.53 -30.10 -28.17
CA GLU A 179 -31.24 -30.49 -26.94
C GLU A 179 -30.79 -29.62 -25.74
N GLN A 180 -29.53 -29.37 -25.65
CA GLN A 180 -28.97 -28.52 -24.57
C GLN A 180 -29.42 -27.07 -24.72
N LYS A 181 -29.50 -26.54 -25.97
CA LYS A 181 -30.06 -25.20 -26.23
C LYS A 181 -31.52 -25.12 -25.79
N GLN A 182 -32.32 -26.10 -26.12
CA GLN A 182 -33.70 -26.15 -25.69
C GLN A 182 -33.86 -26.22 -24.17
N ALA A 183 -33.00 -26.97 -23.49
CA ALA A 183 -32.97 -27.02 -22.03
C ALA A 183 -32.64 -25.66 -21.41
N LEU A 184 -31.69 -24.93 -21.97
CA LEU A 184 -31.31 -23.57 -21.49
C LEU A 184 -32.46 -22.57 -21.72
N ILE A 185 -33.14 -22.66 -22.85
CA ILE A 185 -34.32 -21.82 -23.15
C ILE A 185 -35.49 -22.15 -22.20
N SER A 186 -35.81 -23.43 -22.02
CA SER A 186 -36.92 -23.85 -21.14
C SER A 186 -36.71 -23.43 -19.68
N LYS A 187 -35.48 -23.34 -19.21
CA LYS A 187 -35.10 -22.83 -17.90
C LYS A 187 -35.05 -21.30 -17.82
N GLY A 188 -35.27 -20.58 -18.91
CA GLY A 188 -35.24 -19.13 -18.98
C GLY A 188 -33.84 -18.54 -18.81
N LEU A 189 -32.77 -19.32 -19.01
CA LEU A 189 -31.38 -18.87 -18.88
C LEU A 189 -30.94 -18.08 -20.11
N PHE A 190 -31.43 -18.43 -21.30
CA PHE A 190 -31.16 -17.76 -22.57
C PHE A 190 -32.44 -17.69 -23.42
N THR A 191 -32.47 -16.74 -24.34
CA THR A 191 -33.48 -16.64 -25.38
C THR A 191 -33.03 -17.43 -26.63
N GLU A 192 -34.00 -17.76 -27.51
CA GLU A 192 -33.73 -18.46 -28.77
C GLU A 192 -32.78 -17.66 -29.67
N ASP A 193 -32.92 -16.35 -29.69
CA ASP A 193 -32.06 -15.43 -30.47
C ASP A 193 -30.62 -15.44 -30.01
N GLU A 194 -30.36 -15.55 -28.70
CA GLU A 194 -29.02 -15.61 -28.12
C GLU A 194 -28.29 -16.92 -28.43
N LEU A 195 -28.99 -17.99 -28.72
CA LEU A 195 -28.45 -19.32 -28.97
C LEU A 195 -28.34 -19.68 -30.46
N LYS A 196 -28.48 -18.70 -31.37
CA LYS A 196 -28.32 -18.93 -32.81
C LYS A 196 -26.88 -19.28 -33.17
N GLY A 197 -26.71 -20.23 -34.07
CA GLY A 197 -25.42 -20.71 -34.56
C GLY A 197 -24.71 -21.67 -33.60
N ASN A 198 -23.41 -21.87 -33.85
CA ASN A 198 -22.58 -22.76 -33.04
C ASN A 198 -22.14 -22.02 -31.76
N GLN A 199 -22.52 -22.55 -30.61
CA GLN A 199 -22.22 -22.02 -29.31
C GLN A 199 -21.29 -22.97 -28.53
N ILE A 200 -20.39 -22.42 -27.75
CA ILE A 200 -19.52 -23.18 -26.83
C ILE A 200 -20.06 -23.03 -25.41
N ASN A 201 -20.19 -24.14 -24.69
CA ASN A 201 -20.83 -24.18 -23.38
C ASN A 201 -20.17 -23.25 -22.35
N ILE A 202 -18.82 -23.20 -22.30
CA ILE A 202 -18.10 -22.29 -21.36
C ILE A 202 -18.32 -20.82 -21.72
N ALA A 203 -18.50 -20.47 -23.00
CA ALA A 203 -18.82 -19.12 -23.40
C ALA A 203 -20.22 -18.69 -22.94
N LEU A 204 -21.21 -19.57 -23.07
CA LEU A 204 -22.56 -19.34 -22.55
C LEU A 204 -22.55 -19.23 -21.02
N TYR A 205 -21.84 -20.12 -20.33
CA TYR A 205 -21.68 -20.05 -18.89
C TYR A 205 -21.09 -18.72 -18.45
N ARG A 206 -20.02 -18.24 -19.10
CA ARG A 206 -19.42 -16.95 -18.83
C ARG A 206 -20.41 -15.80 -18.98
N GLN A 207 -21.15 -15.75 -20.08
CA GLN A 207 -22.20 -14.74 -20.30
C GLN A 207 -23.29 -14.78 -19.23
N TYR A 208 -23.71 -15.97 -18.85
CA TYR A 208 -24.70 -16.17 -17.79
C TYR A 208 -24.20 -15.62 -16.46
N ILE A 209 -22.97 -15.96 -16.06
CA ILE A 209 -22.40 -15.49 -14.80
C ILE A 209 -22.21 -13.96 -14.79
N GLU A 210 -21.77 -13.36 -15.88
CA GLU A 210 -21.69 -11.89 -15.99
C GLU A 210 -23.06 -11.23 -15.82
N ARG A 211 -24.10 -11.79 -16.43
CA ARG A 211 -25.48 -11.33 -16.29
C ARG A 211 -25.99 -11.51 -14.85
N TYR A 212 -25.76 -12.66 -14.26
CA TYR A 212 -26.13 -12.95 -12.88
C TYR A 212 -25.49 -11.96 -11.91
N LEU A 213 -24.17 -11.76 -12.00
CA LEU A 213 -23.45 -10.82 -11.16
C LEU A 213 -23.92 -9.37 -11.36
N SER A 214 -24.17 -8.96 -12.60
CA SER A 214 -24.68 -7.62 -12.92
C SER A 214 -26.08 -7.35 -12.36
N SER A 215 -26.91 -8.38 -12.22
CA SER A 215 -28.29 -8.26 -11.71
C SER A 215 -28.36 -8.16 -10.17
N ARG A 216 -27.28 -8.50 -9.47
CA ARG A 216 -27.25 -8.50 -8.01
C ARG A 216 -27.09 -7.09 -7.44
N LYS A 217 -27.85 -6.79 -6.37
CA LYS A 217 -27.85 -5.48 -5.70
C LYS A 217 -26.59 -5.23 -4.84
N ASP A 218 -25.94 -6.30 -4.43
CA ASP A 218 -24.72 -6.31 -3.60
C ASP A 218 -23.43 -6.20 -4.41
N ILE A 219 -23.52 -6.27 -5.74
CA ILE A 219 -22.39 -6.06 -6.65
C ILE A 219 -22.34 -4.60 -7.13
N VAL A 220 -21.13 -4.12 -7.42
CA VAL A 220 -20.85 -2.78 -7.98
C VAL A 220 -20.22 -2.94 -9.36
N PRO A 221 -21.03 -3.10 -10.43
CA PRO A 221 -20.49 -3.36 -11.78
C PRO A 221 -19.63 -2.21 -12.31
N GLU A 222 -19.90 -0.98 -11.88
CA GLU A 222 -19.18 0.24 -12.32
C GLU A 222 -17.70 0.24 -11.90
N MET A 223 -17.34 -0.50 -10.85
CA MET A 223 -15.94 -0.66 -10.42
C MET A 223 -15.19 -1.71 -11.26
N GLY A 224 -15.93 -2.50 -12.05
CA GLY A 224 -15.44 -3.54 -12.93
C GLY A 224 -16.05 -4.88 -12.61
N LEU A 225 -16.58 -5.51 -13.66
CA LEU A 225 -17.09 -6.87 -13.66
C LEU A 225 -16.55 -7.57 -14.89
N LEU A 226 -15.90 -8.70 -14.70
CA LEU A 226 -15.29 -9.45 -15.78
C LEU A 226 -15.23 -10.93 -15.41
N VAL A 227 -15.76 -11.77 -16.28
CA VAL A 227 -15.55 -13.22 -16.24
C VAL A 227 -14.71 -13.60 -17.44
N ARG A 228 -13.48 -14.06 -17.19
CA ARG A 228 -12.52 -14.36 -18.26
C ARG A 228 -11.79 -15.66 -18.06
N GLU A 229 -11.43 -16.27 -19.15
CA GLU A 229 -10.48 -17.36 -19.17
C GLU A 229 -9.07 -16.85 -18.85
N VAL A 230 -8.30 -17.67 -18.15
CA VAL A 230 -6.89 -17.43 -17.85
C VAL A 230 -6.09 -18.54 -18.53
N GLU A 231 -4.77 -18.42 -18.54
CA GLU A 231 -3.88 -19.40 -19.16
C GLU A 231 -4.16 -20.81 -18.62
N ALA A 232 -4.27 -21.76 -19.54
CA ALA A 232 -4.55 -23.15 -19.24
C ALA A 232 -3.45 -23.76 -18.34
N THR A 233 -3.86 -24.58 -17.38
CA THR A 233 -2.96 -25.23 -16.43
C THR A 233 -3.11 -26.75 -16.50
N GLN A 234 -2.24 -27.46 -15.78
CA GLN A 234 -2.39 -28.93 -15.58
C GLN A 234 -3.70 -29.28 -14.85
N SER A 235 -4.26 -28.33 -14.11
CA SER A 235 -5.54 -28.48 -13.39
C SER A 235 -6.75 -28.04 -14.22
N GLY A 236 -6.65 -27.98 -15.54
CA GLY A 236 -7.75 -27.58 -16.43
C GLY A 236 -7.68 -26.13 -16.87
N LEU A 237 -8.79 -25.65 -17.43
CA LEU A 237 -8.95 -24.26 -17.87
C LEU A 237 -9.53 -23.42 -16.73
N PRO A 238 -8.76 -22.43 -16.21
CA PRO A 238 -9.26 -21.55 -15.16
C PRO A 238 -10.19 -20.49 -15.75
N LEU A 239 -11.38 -20.34 -15.19
CA LEU A 239 -12.26 -19.21 -15.40
C LEU A 239 -12.16 -18.28 -14.17
N CYS A 240 -11.70 -17.06 -14.40
CA CYS A 240 -11.50 -16.05 -13.37
C CYS A 240 -12.73 -15.13 -13.26
N PHE A 241 -13.33 -15.08 -12.09
CA PHE A 241 -14.38 -14.14 -11.72
C PHE A 241 -13.76 -12.93 -11.03
N LEU A 242 -13.90 -11.77 -11.62
CA LEU A 242 -13.45 -10.49 -11.08
C LEU A 242 -14.66 -9.58 -10.95
N PHE A 243 -14.99 -9.18 -9.73
CA PHE A 243 -16.10 -8.28 -9.44
C PHE A 243 -15.88 -7.56 -8.10
N PHE A 244 -16.76 -6.63 -7.78
CA PHE A 244 -16.68 -5.87 -6.52
C PHE A 244 -17.98 -6.04 -5.76
N ILE A 245 -17.88 -6.54 -4.52
CA ILE A 245 -19.00 -6.59 -3.56
C ILE A 245 -19.04 -5.25 -2.83
N LYS A 246 -20.24 -4.68 -2.62
CA LYS A 246 -20.44 -3.47 -1.82
C LYS A 246 -19.75 -3.57 -0.48
N ASN A 247 -19.32 -2.43 0.02
CA ASN A 247 -18.60 -2.35 1.27
C ASN A 247 -19.57 -2.59 2.43
N ASP A 248 -19.44 -3.74 3.07
CA ASP A 248 -20.28 -4.22 4.17
C ASP A 248 -19.39 -4.80 5.27
N PRO A 249 -19.89 -4.98 6.51
CA PRO A 249 -19.16 -5.67 7.55
C PRO A 249 -18.57 -7.01 7.06
N ALA A 250 -17.38 -7.34 7.53
CA ALA A 250 -16.61 -8.50 7.04
C ALA A 250 -17.40 -9.82 7.02
N VAL A 251 -18.23 -10.06 8.03
CA VAL A 251 -19.06 -11.29 8.11
C VAL A 251 -20.07 -11.33 6.96
N HIS A 252 -20.74 -10.24 6.68
CA HIS A 252 -21.73 -10.16 5.60
C HIS A 252 -21.06 -10.30 4.24
N TYR A 253 -19.90 -9.68 4.05
CA TYR A 253 -19.09 -9.82 2.83
C TYR A 253 -18.74 -11.30 2.55
N GLU A 254 -18.27 -12.03 3.57
CA GLU A 254 -17.87 -13.44 3.39
C GLU A 254 -19.08 -14.34 3.08
N HIS A 255 -20.24 -14.09 3.70
CA HIS A 255 -21.48 -14.81 3.37
C HIS A 255 -21.95 -14.53 1.94
N THR A 256 -21.96 -13.26 1.53
CA THR A 256 -22.31 -12.88 0.15
C THR A 256 -21.36 -13.51 -0.87
N LEU A 257 -20.05 -13.52 -0.56
CA LEU A 257 -19.06 -14.16 -1.42
C LEU A 257 -19.29 -15.66 -1.53
N ALA A 258 -19.54 -16.35 -0.40
CA ALA A 258 -19.83 -17.79 -0.38
C ALA A 258 -21.06 -18.11 -1.23
N GLU A 259 -22.17 -17.39 -1.03
CA GLU A 259 -23.42 -17.56 -1.81
C GLU A 259 -23.19 -17.42 -3.32
N ILE A 260 -22.40 -16.40 -3.72
CA ILE A 260 -22.09 -16.19 -5.14
C ILE A 260 -21.28 -17.35 -5.71
N VAL A 261 -20.24 -17.78 -4.97
CA VAL A 261 -19.34 -18.86 -5.44
C VAL A 261 -20.07 -20.19 -5.50
N GLU A 262 -20.90 -20.51 -4.50
CA GLU A 262 -21.75 -21.71 -4.48
C GLU A 262 -22.72 -21.73 -5.65
N TRP A 263 -23.35 -20.59 -5.95
CA TRP A 263 -24.22 -20.45 -7.12
C TRP A 263 -23.46 -20.70 -8.43
N CYS A 264 -22.27 -20.11 -8.57
CA CYS A 264 -21.43 -20.32 -9.74
C CYS A 264 -21.06 -21.80 -9.92
N TYR A 265 -20.74 -22.51 -8.85
CA TYR A 265 -20.42 -23.93 -8.91
C TYR A 265 -21.64 -24.78 -9.29
N ALA A 266 -22.79 -24.54 -8.68
CA ALA A 266 -24.01 -25.26 -8.96
C ALA A 266 -24.45 -25.08 -10.42
N MET A 267 -24.39 -23.86 -10.93
CA MET A 267 -24.79 -23.54 -12.29
C MET A 267 -23.89 -24.12 -13.38
N ALA A 268 -22.64 -24.48 -13.07
CA ALA A 268 -21.73 -25.11 -14.04
C ALA A 268 -22.33 -26.39 -14.65
N ASN A 269 -23.07 -27.16 -13.86
CA ASN A 269 -23.71 -28.40 -14.30
C ASN A 269 -24.78 -28.16 -15.37
N GLU A 270 -25.51 -27.03 -15.32
CA GLU A 270 -26.52 -26.67 -16.32
C GLU A 270 -25.93 -26.49 -17.72
N PHE A 271 -24.66 -26.13 -17.77
CA PHE A 271 -23.88 -25.96 -18.99
C PHE A 271 -23.06 -27.21 -19.34
N LYS A 272 -23.27 -28.33 -18.66
CA LYS A 272 -22.49 -29.57 -18.79
C LYS A 272 -20.98 -29.35 -18.61
N LEU A 273 -20.62 -28.38 -17.80
CA LEU A 273 -19.24 -28.11 -17.41
C LEU A 273 -18.88 -28.89 -16.16
N THR A 274 -17.77 -29.62 -16.22
CA THR A 274 -17.23 -30.37 -15.08
C THR A 274 -16.11 -29.58 -14.42
N ILE A 275 -16.25 -29.32 -13.12
CA ILE A 275 -15.20 -28.69 -12.33
C ILE A 275 -14.07 -29.71 -12.15
N TYR A 276 -12.83 -29.28 -12.42
CA TYR A 276 -11.67 -30.15 -12.29
C TYR A 276 -11.46 -30.57 -10.83
N GLN A 277 -11.25 -31.85 -10.64
CA GLN A 277 -10.88 -32.46 -9.37
C GLN A 277 -9.59 -33.27 -9.56
N GLN A 278 -8.62 -33.07 -8.68
CA GLN A 278 -7.34 -33.78 -8.77
C GLN A 278 -7.52 -35.30 -8.61
N PHE A 279 -8.48 -35.71 -7.78
CA PHE A 279 -8.86 -37.10 -7.57
C PHE A 279 -10.36 -37.25 -7.77
N PRO A 280 -10.83 -37.43 -9.03
CA PRO A 280 -12.26 -37.61 -9.29
C PRO A 280 -12.73 -38.93 -8.64
N ASN A 281 -13.92 -38.86 -8.02
CA ASN A 281 -14.53 -40.09 -7.49
C ASN A 281 -14.72 -41.09 -8.63
N GLN A 282 -14.16 -42.30 -8.48
CA GLN A 282 -14.28 -43.38 -9.48
C GLN A 282 -15.69 -43.97 -9.59
N ASN A 283 -16.63 -43.50 -8.77
CA ASN A 283 -17.99 -44.03 -8.63
C ASN A 283 -19.09 -43.01 -9.06
N ALA A 284 -18.80 -42.10 -9.96
CA ALA A 284 -19.82 -41.20 -10.52
C ALA A 284 -20.20 -41.62 -11.94
#